data_9443fbd3fadda8b5043e5a80115af6ab
#
_entry.id   9443fbd3fadda8b5043e5a80115af6ab
#
_cell.length_a   1.000
_cell.length_b   1.000
_cell.length_c   1.000
_cell.angle_alpha   90.00
_cell.angle_beta   90.00
_cell.angle_gamma   90.00
#
_symmetry.space_group_name_H-M   'P 1'
#
loop_
_entity.id
_entity.type
_entity.pdbx_description
1 polymer ?
#
loop_
_entity_poly.entity_id
_entity_poly.type
_entity_poly.pdbx_seq_one_letter_code
_entity_poly.pdbx_strand_id
1 'polypeptide(L)'
;AIALASSNKVLMLENAIYSVISPEGCATILWRDPKKMLDAAKAMKLSAKDLLELEIIDEIIPEPSGGAHRDKDLILENVRNALNKNLENFKQMSPEEIFDGRKNKFLKIGRSKGFMSNFNELSSLNLEKSNFNHFLKSKKIFVAGVGLTIFVIGLILYFL
;
A
#
# COMPACT_ATOMS: atom_id res chain seq x y z
N ALA A 1 -6.66 -6.90 10.02
CA ALA A 1 -6.87 -5.51 9.57
C ALA A 1 -8.27 -5.32 8.99
N ILE A 2 -8.71 -6.09 8.01
CA ILE A 2 -10.00 -5.92 7.32
C ILE A 2 -11.19 -5.94 8.30
N ALA A 3 -11.24 -6.90 9.23
CA ALA A 3 -12.34 -7.00 10.19
C ALA A 3 -12.47 -5.76 11.10
N LEU A 4 -11.33 -5.20 11.54
CA LEU A 4 -11.33 -3.99 12.36
C LEU A 4 -11.74 -2.75 11.54
N ALA A 5 -11.38 -2.70 10.27
CA ALA A 5 -11.77 -1.61 9.39
C ALA A 5 -13.25 -1.59 9.01
N SER A 6 -13.96 -2.71 9.14
CA SER A 6 -15.38 -2.84 8.78
C SER A 6 -16.33 -2.23 9.82
N SER A 7 -15.83 -1.45 10.78
CA SER A 7 -16.59 -0.83 11.85
C SER A 7 -17.04 0.59 11.53
N ASN A 8 -18.03 1.08 12.28
CA ASN A 8 -18.50 2.47 12.17
C ASN A 8 -17.44 3.47 12.54
N LYS A 9 -16.64 3.15 13.57
CA LYS A 9 -15.48 3.96 14.00
C LYS A 9 -14.24 3.09 14.06
N VAL A 10 -13.13 3.60 13.51
CA VAL A 10 -11.81 2.99 13.55
C VAL A 10 -10.89 3.91 14.33
N LEU A 11 -10.47 3.45 15.49
CA LEU A 11 -9.54 4.16 16.36
C LEU A 11 -8.17 3.53 16.23
N MET A 12 -7.13 4.35 16.23
CA MET A 12 -5.75 3.89 16.02
C MET A 12 -4.82 4.57 17.02
N LEU A 13 -3.90 3.81 17.59
CA LEU A 13 -2.82 4.39 18.42
C LEU A 13 -1.87 5.21 17.55
N GLU A 14 -1.31 6.27 18.12
CA GLU A 14 -0.50 7.26 17.39
C GLU A 14 0.70 6.66 16.63
N ASN A 15 1.39 5.68 17.24
CA ASN A 15 2.56 5.04 16.65
C ASN A 15 2.25 3.65 16.05
N ALA A 16 0.97 3.27 15.97
CA ALA A 16 0.57 2.03 15.32
C ALA A 16 0.70 2.14 13.79
N ILE A 17 0.78 1.00 13.15
CA ILE A 17 0.69 0.88 11.67
C ILE A 17 -0.54 0.06 11.30
N TYR A 18 -1.18 0.43 10.21
CA TYR A 18 -2.33 -0.30 9.70
C TYR A 18 -2.10 -0.70 8.25
N SER A 19 -1.96 -2.01 8.02
CA SER A 19 -1.69 -2.56 6.69
C SER A 19 -2.18 -3.99 6.57
N VAL A 20 -2.46 -4.44 5.36
CA VAL A 20 -2.79 -5.83 5.03
C VAL A 20 -1.57 -6.61 4.55
N ILE A 21 -0.48 -5.93 4.21
CA ILE A 21 0.76 -6.51 3.69
C ILE A 21 1.96 -5.74 4.23
N SER A 22 3.10 -6.41 4.39
CA SER A 22 4.35 -5.73 4.75
C SER A 22 4.90 -4.88 3.59
N PRO A 23 5.68 -3.81 3.86
CA PRO A 23 6.33 -3.04 2.81
C PRO A 23 7.23 -3.87 1.89
N GLU A 24 7.90 -4.89 2.41
CA GLU A 24 8.71 -5.84 1.62
C GLU A 24 7.84 -6.65 0.65
N GLY A 25 6.70 -7.14 1.15
CA GLY A 25 5.73 -7.86 0.32
C GLY A 25 5.16 -6.97 -0.77
N CYS A 26 4.80 -5.73 -0.43
CA CYS A 26 4.33 -4.73 -1.38
C CYS A 26 5.40 -4.42 -2.44
N ALA A 27 6.66 -4.20 -2.04
CA ALA A 27 7.77 -3.96 -2.94
C ALA A 27 8.01 -5.13 -3.91
N THR A 28 7.93 -6.35 -3.41
CA THR A 28 8.07 -7.56 -4.22
C THR A 28 6.97 -7.68 -5.27
N ILE A 29 5.73 -7.36 -4.92
CA ILE A 29 4.59 -7.43 -5.83
C ILE A 29 4.66 -6.33 -6.89
N LEU A 30 4.89 -5.07 -6.48
CA LEU A 30 4.81 -3.93 -7.39
C LEU A 30 6.08 -3.76 -8.23
N TRP A 31 7.26 -3.92 -7.63
CA TRP A 31 8.53 -3.67 -8.31
C TRP A 31 9.35 -4.93 -8.57
N ARG A 32 8.93 -6.10 -8.06
CA ARG A 32 9.69 -7.35 -8.11
C ARG A 32 11.08 -7.24 -7.49
N ASP A 33 11.24 -6.29 -6.57
CA ASP A 33 12.49 -6.01 -5.87
C ASP A 33 12.22 -5.68 -4.40
N PRO A 34 12.52 -6.59 -3.45
CA PRO A 34 12.31 -6.37 -2.03
C PRO A 34 13.16 -5.23 -1.45
N LYS A 35 14.25 -4.84 -2.13
CA LYS A 35 15.11 -3.71 -1.69
C LYS A 35 14.38 -2.37 -1.74
N LYS A 36 13.29 -2.27 -2.52
CA LYS A 36 12.43 -1.06 -2.60
C LYS A 36 11.41 -0.96 -1.45
N MET A 37 11.63 -1.66 -0.33
CA MET A 37 10.71 -1.64 0.80
C MET A 37 10.48 -0.23 1.40
N LEU A 38 11.48 0.65 1.38
CA LEU A 38 11.33 2.03 1.87
C LEU A 38 10.42 2.86 0.97
N ASP A 39 10.52 2.68 -0.34
CA ASP A 39 9.64 3.35 -1.31
C ASP A 39 8.20 2.83 -1.16
N ALA A 40 8.05 1.51 -0.96
CA ALA A 40 6.77 0.90 -0.67
C ALA A 40 6.16 1.44 0.62
N ALA A 41 6.92 1.51 1.72
CA ALA A 41 6.45 2.03 2.99
C ALA A 41 5.95 3.48 2.88
N LYS A 42 6.67 4.34 2.17
CA LYS A 42 6.26 5.73 1.91
C LYS A 42 4.98 5.80 1.06
N ALA A 43 4.89 4.98 0.01
CA ALA A 43 3.73 4.96 -0.88
C ALA A 43 2.47 4.42 -0.20
N MET A 44 2.61 3.48 0.73
CA MET A 44 1.51 2.85 1.45
C MET A 44 0.85 3.76 2.49
N LYS A 45 1.50 4.84 2.94
CA LYS A 45 0.95 5.79 3.92
C LYS A 45 0.37 5.09 5.15
N LEU A 46 1.22 4.34 5.87
CA LEU A 46 0.81 3.44 6.94
C LEU A 46 0.62 4.12 8.30
N SER A 47 1.04 5.38 8.45
CA SER A 47 1.00 6.08 9.72
C SER A 47 -0.42 6.52 10.09
N ALA A 48 -0.68 6.65 11.40
CA ALA A 48 -1.98 7.12 11.90
C ALA A 48 -2.35 8.50 11.33
N LYS A 49 -1.38 9.39 11.16
CA LYS A 49 -1.61 10.73 10.59
C LYS A 49 -2.05 10.66 9.13
N ASP A 50 -1.32 9.88 8.30
CA ASP A 50 -1.68 9.71 6.90
C ASP A 50 -3.06 9.08 6.74
N LEU A 51 -3.38 8.08 7.56
CA LEU A 51 -4.66 7.38 7.50
C LEU A 51 -5.84 8.23 7.99
N LEU A 52 -5.60 9.16 8.92
CA LEU A 52 -6.59 10.15 9.33
C LEU A 52 -6.86 11.16 8.21
N GLU A 53 -5.81 11.66 7.55
CA GLU A 53 -5.95 12.56 6.38
C GLU A 53 -6.69 11.90 5.21
N LEU A 54 -6.52 10.58 5.03
CA LEU A 54 -7.23 9.81 4.03
C LEU A 54 -8.65 9.39 4.44
N GLU A 55 -9.10 9.79 5.64
CA GLU A 55 -10.42 9.43 6.21
C GLU A 55 -10.63 7.90 6.35
N ILE A 56 -9.54 7.12 6.46
CA ILE A 56 -9.60 5.66 6.66
C ILE A 56 -9.82 5.32 8.13
N ILE A 57 -9.20 6.10 9.03
CA ILE A 57 -9.44 6.05 10.46
C ILE A 57 -10.18 7.30 10.91
N ASP A 58 -10.86 7.20 12.04
CA ASP A 58 -11.71 8.27 12.57
C ASP A 58 -11.07 9.08 13.72
N GLU A 59 -10.18 8.45 14.48
CA GLU A 59 -9.56 9.09 15.65
C GLU A 59 -8.18 8.48 15.93
N ILE A 60 -7.23 9.32 16.34
CA ILE A 60 -5.92 8.88 16.83
C ILE A 60 -5.95 8.94 18.36
N ILE A 61 -5.57 7.84 19.00
CA ILE A 61 -5.39 7.76 20.45
C ILE A 61 -3.94 8.12 20.77
N PRO A 62 -3.68 9.18 21.55
CA PRO A 62 -2.33 9.61 21.85
C PRO A 62 -1.60 8.59 22.71
N GLU A 63 -0.32 8.42 22.44
CA GLU A 63 0.59 7.57 23.20
C GLU A 63 1.58 8.40 24.02
N PRO A 64 2.08 7.85 25.15
CA PRO A 64 3.17 8.48 25.88
C PRO A 64 4.45 8.55 25.04
N SER A 65 5.31 9.53 25.34
CA SER A 65 6.60 9.67 24.68
C SER A 65 7.41 8.37 24.71
N GLY A 66 7.76 7.86 23.54
CA GLY A 66 8.47 6.60 23.39
C GLY A 66 7.58 5.37 23.19
N GLY A 67 6.26 5.54 23.10
CA GLY A 67 5.28 4.50 22.73
C GLY A 67 4.51 3.90 23.89
N ALA A 68 3.47 3.14 23.57
CA ALA A 68 2.49 2.57 24.51
C ALA A 68 3.10 1.75 25.67
N HIS A 69 4.24 1.09 25.45
CA HIS A 69 4.90 0.25 26.45
C HIS A 69 5.55 1.04 27.59
N ARG A 70 5.75 2.36 27.45
CA ARG A 70 6.39 3.22 28.44
C ARG A 70 5.50 3.51 29.63
N ASP A 71 4.21 3.68 29.39
CA ASP A 71 3.21 3.93 30.41
C ASP A 71 1.93 3.18 30.07
N LYS A 72 1.81 1.98 30.61
CA LYS A 72 0.68 1.08 30.34
C LYS A 72 -0.64 1.60 30.92
N ASP A 73 -0.57 2.25 32.09
CA ASP A 73 -1.76 2.73 32.76
C ASP A 73 -2.35 3.92 32.01
N LEU A 74 -1.51 4.86 31.59
CA LEU A 74 -1.92 6.00 30.77
C LEU A 74 -2.53 5.57 29.45
N ILE A 75 -1.92 4.61 28.74
CA ILE A 75 -2.47 4.16 27.45
C ILE A 75 -3.79 3.42 27.60
N LEU A 76 -3.94 2.61 28.65
CA LEU A 76 -5.20 1.92 28.94
C LEU A 76 -6.31 2.92 29.28
N GLU A 77 -5.99 3.99 30.01
CA GLU A 77 -6.94 5.06 30.30
C GLU A 77 -7.33 5.81 29.01
N ASN A 78 -6.37 6.20 28.18
CA ASN A 78 -6.64 6.87 26.90
C ASN A 78 -7.53 6.02 25.98
N VAL A 79 -7.24 4.73 25.86
CA VAL A 79 -8.06 3.78 25.08
C VAL A 79 -9.47 3.68 25.66
N ARG A 80 -9.59 3.53 27.00
CA ARG A 80 -10.89 3.46 27.68
C ARG A 80 -11.72 4.70 27.43
N ASN A 81 -11.11 5.88 27.56
CA ASN A 81 -11.80 7.15 27.37
C ASN A 81 -12.25 7.31 25.91
N ALA A 82 -11.41 6.97 24.93
CA ALA A 82 -11.77 7.01 23.52
C ALA A 82 -12.91 6.04 23.18
N LEU A 83 -12.88 4.82 23.71
CA LEU A 83 -13.95 3.85 23.53
C LEU A 83 -15.27 4.31 24.16
N ASN A 84 -15.25 4.76 25.42
CA ASN A 84 -16.43 5.23 26.12
C ASN A 84 -17.06 6.42 25.39
N LYS A 85 -16.29 7.41 25.00
CA LYS A 85 -16.75 8.57 24.21
C LYS A 85 -17.50 8.13 22.95
N ASN A 86 -16.95 7.20 22.19
CA ASN A 86 -17.56 6.74 20.96
C ASN A 86 -18.81 5.86 21.22
N LEU A 87 -18.78 5.04 22.28
CA LEU A 87 -19.94 4.21 22.67
C LEU A 87 -21.12 5.07 23.15
N GLU A 88 -20.85 6.13 23.92
CA GLU A 88 -21.91 7.06 24.34
C GLU A 88 -22.59 7.74 23.15
N ASN A 89 -21.81 8.11 22.12
CA ASN A 89 -22.38 8.64 20.89
C ASN A 89 -23.30 7.63 20.19
N PHE A 90 -22.91 6.34 20.14
CA PHE A 90 -23.74 5.30 19.53
C PHE A 90 -25.00 4.97 20.32
N LYS A 91 -24.98 5.12 21.65
CA LYS A 91 -26.20 4.93 22.50
C LYS A 91 -27.31 5.90 22.16
N GLN A 92 -27.00 7.05 21.61
CA GLN A 92 -27.96 8.09 21.22
C GLN A 92 -28.53 7.88 19.82
N MET A 93 -28.00 6.90 19.05
CA MET A 93 -28.39 6.62 17.69
C MET A 93 -29.30 5.38 17.60
N SER A 94 -30.21 5.38 16.65
CA SER A 94 -31.00 4.18 16.32
C SER A 94 -30.15 3.12 15.62
N PRO A 95 -30.55 1.84 15.62
CA PRO A 95 -29.86 0.79 14.87
C PRO A 95 -29.74 1.09 13.37
N GLU A 96 -30.77 1.70 12.80
CA GLU A 96 -30.82 2.11 11.38
C GLU A 96 -29.79 3.20 11.09
N GLU A 97 -29.68 4.21 11.95
CA GLU A 97 -28.69 5.28 11.81
C GLU A 97 -27.26 4.74 11.91
N ILE A 98 -27.01 3.78 12.81
CA ILE A 98 -25.71 3.13 12.95
C ILE A 98 -25.37 2.35 11.67
N PHE A 99 -26.34 1.60 11.12
CA PHE A 99 -26.16 0.84 9.89
C PHE A 99 -25.91 1.75 8.69
N ASP A 100 -26.75 2.75 8.49
CA ASP A 100 -26.62 3.69 7.38
C ASP A 100 -25.36 4.55 7.49
N GLY A 101 -24.96 4.94 8.69
CA GLY A 101 -23.71 5.62 8.95
C GLY A 101 -22.50 4.81 8.47
N ARG A 102 -22.47 3.51 8.80
CA ARG A 102 -21.42 2.62 8.32
C ARG A 102 -21.43 2.46 6.80
N LYS A 103 -22.59 2.19 6.22
CA LYS A 103 -22.77 2.06 4.77
C LYS A 103 -22.28 3.31 4.04
N ASN A 104 -22.70 4.49 4.49
CA ASN A 104 -22.34 5.76 3.87
C ASN A 104 -20.84 6.06 4.00
N LYS A 105 -20.20 5.69 5.14
CA LYS A 105 -18.76 5.79 5.33
C LYS A 105 -18.01 5.06 4.22
N PHE A 106 -18.34 3.79 3.96
CA PHE A 106 -17.66 3.01 2.93
C PHE A 106 -17.97 3.47 1.52
N LEU A 107 -19.21 3.88 1.25
CA LEU A 107 -19.59 4.44 -0.05
C LEU A 107 -18.91 5.77 -0.36
N LYS A 108 -18.46 6.51 0.67
CA LYS A 108 -17.77 7.79 0.53
C LYS A 108 -16.28 7.64 0.18
N ILE A 109 -15.66 6.52 0.61
CA ILE A 109 -14.24 6.26 0.35
C ILE A 109 -13.99 6.24 -1.16
N GLY A 110 -13.02 7.03 -1.61
CA GLY A 110 -12.63 7.14 -3.02
C GLY A 110 -13.52 8.02 -3.90
N ARG A 111 -14.69 8.50 -3.41
CA ARG A 111 -15.56 9.38 -4.20
C ARG A 111 -15.13 10.85 -4.20
N SER A 112 -14.50 11.33 -3.14
CA SER A 112 -14.16 12.74 -2.96
C SER A 112 -13.12 13.27 -3.97
N LYS A 113 -12.30 12.40 -4.54
CA LYS A 113 -11.24 12.77 -5.50
C LYS A 113 -11.51 12.33 -6.94
N GLY A 114 -12.64 11.66 -7.22
CA GLY A 114 -12.93 11.09 -8.54
C GLY A 114 -11.93 10.00 -8.96
N PHE A 115 -12.36 9.08 -9.82
CA PHE A 115 -11.47 8.04 -10.38
C PHE A 115 -10.34 8.62 -11.26
N MET A 116 -10.39 9.90 -11.63
CA MET A 116 -9.53 10.53 -12.63
C MET A 116 -8.30 11.27 -12.08
N SER A 117 -8.26 11.64 -10.80
CA SER A 117 -7.19 12.51 -10.29
C SER A 117 -5.88 11.81 -9.93
N ASN A 118 -5.87 10.50 -9.79
CA ASN A 118 -4.69 9.76 -9.32
C ASN A 118 -3.97 8.94 -10.42
N PHE A 119 -4.43 8.98 -11.67
CA PHE A 119 -3.70 8.34 -12.76
C PHE A 119 -2.29 8.93 -12.95
N ASN A 120 -2.11 10.22 -12.67
CA ASN A 120 -0.80 10.86 -12.79
C ASN A 120 0.15 10.53 -11.62
N GLU A 121 -0.37 10.26 -10.41
CA GLU A 121 0.47 9.81 -9.30
C GLU A 121 0.83 8.32 -9.42
N LEU A 122 -0.07 7.48 -9.95
CA LEU A 122 0.24 6.09 -10.29
C LEU A 122 1.21 5.97 -11.47
N SER A 123 1.21 6.94 -12.39
CA SER A 123 2.19 7.00 -13.48
C SER A 123 3.57 7.46 -13.01
N SER A 124 3.65 8.16 -11.86
CA SER A 124 4.92 8.50 -11.20
C SER A 124 5.53 7.32 -10.42
N LEU A 125 4.75 6.27 -10.15
CA LEU A 125 5.28 4.94 -9.95
C LEU A 125 5.86 4.52 -11.30
N ASN A 126 7.05 5.03 -11.63
CA ASN A 126 7.80 4.56 -12.76
C ASN A 126 7.93 3.04 -12.62
N LEU A 127 6.99 2.33 -13.20
CA LEU A 127 7.23 0.99 -13.68
C LEU A 127 8.39 1.21 -14.63
N GLU A 128 9.62 1.06 -14.13
CA GLU A 128 10.76 0.89 -15.01
C GLU A 128 10.28 -0.11 -16.05
N LYS A 129 10.09 0.38 -17.28
CA LYS A 129 9.71 -0.47 -18.40
C LYS A 129 10.67 -1.63 -18.30
N SER A 130 10.15 -2.74 -17.77
CA SER A 130 10.85 -4.00 -17.64
C SER A 130 11.67 -4.12 -18.91
N ASN A 131 12.97 -4.35 -18.79
CA ASN A 131 13.96 -4.38 -19.84
C ASN A 131 13.63 -5.42 -20.95
N PHE A 132 12.46 -5.29 -21.55
CA PHE A 132 12.08 -6.02 -22.76
C PHE A 132 13.08 -5.71 -23.89
N ASN A 133 13.65 -4.50 -23.86
CA ASN A 133 14.75 -4.12 -24.74
C ASN A 133 16.05 -4.89 -24.45
N HIS A 134 16.30 -5.32 -23.22
CA HIS A 134 17.48 -6.14 -22.91
C HIS A 134 17.30 -7.57 -23.42
N PHE A 135 16.09 -8.09 -23.38
CA PHE A 135 15.76 -9.42 -23.91
C PHE A 135 15.82 -9.45 -25.45
N LEU A 136 15.33 -8.41 -26.12
CA LEU A 136 15.44 -8.25 -27.57
C LEU A 136 16.88 -8.03 -28.04
N LYS A 137 17.69 -7.30 -27.24
CA LYS A 137 19.11 -7.11 -27.54
C LYS A 137 19.89 -8.41 -27.41
N SER A 138 19.58 -9.24 -26.43
CA SER A 138 20.14 -10.59 -26.26
C SER A 138 19.79 -11.51 -27.44
N LYS A 139 18.52 -11.51 -27.89
CA LYS A 139 18.12 -12.28 -29.08
C LYS A 139 18.81 -11.82 -30.38
N LYS A 140 19.01 -10.51 -30.57
CA LYS A 140 19.73 -9.98 -31.73
C LYS A 140 21.19 -10.44 -31.76
N ILE A 141 21.85 -10.50 -30.62
CA ILE A 141 23.23 -11.01 -30.51
C ILE A 141 23.27 -12.51 -30.83
N PHE A 142 22.28 -13.28 -30.35
CA PHE A 142 22.21 -14.71 -30.62
C PHE A 142 21.96 -15.01 -32.12
N VAL A 143 21.06 -14.29 -32.77
CA VAL A 143 20.79 -14.42 -34.22
C VAL A 143 22.00 -14.00 -35.05
N ALA A 144 22.73 -12.94 -34.68
CA ALA A 144 23.95 -12.52 -35.34
C ALA A 144 25.07 -13.58 -35.21
N GLY A 145 25.19 -14.22 -34.03
CA GLY A 145 26.16 -15.28 -33.78
C GLY A 145 25.90 -16.52 -34.66
N VAL A 146 24.64 -16.97 -34.74
CA VAL A 146 24.23 -18.11 -35.57
C VAL A 146 24.42 -17.80 -37.06
N GLY A 147 24.12 -16.58 -37.51
CA GLY A 147 24.34 -16.16 -38.89
C GLY A 147 25.84 -16.20 -39.28
N LEU A 148 26.71 -15.78 -38.40
CA LEU A 148 28.16 -15.76 -38.63
C LEU A 148 28.74 -17.18 -38.72
N THR A 149 28.27 -18.10 -37.88
CA THR A 149 28.71 -19.52 -37.94
C THR A 149 28.27 -20.21 -39.23
N ILE A 150 27.04 -19.99 -39.69
CA ILE A 150 26.55 -20.55 -40.97
C ILE A 150 27.36 -19.98 -42.14
N PHE A 151 27.70 -18.69 -42.12
CA PHE A 151 28.51 -18.05 -43.16
C PHE A 151 29.93 -18.63 -43.23
N VAL A 152 30.57 -18.85 -42.08
CA VAL A 152 31.90 -19.46 -42.01
C VAL A 152 31.89 -20.91 -42.52
N ILE A 153 30.90 -21.70 -42.15
CA ILE A 153 30.74 -23.09 -42.64
C ILE A 153 30.54 -23.12 -44.17
N GLY A 154 29.72 -22.19 -44.70
CA GLY A 154 29.51 -22.06 -46.15
C GLY A 154 30.78 -21.69 -46.90
N LEU A 155 31.63 -20.82 -46.33
CA LEU A 155 32.94 -20.48 -46.91
C LEU A 155 33.90 -21.68 -46.93
N ILE A 156 33.96 -22.44 -45.85
CA ILE A 156 34.78 -23.66 -45.77
C ILE A 156 34.37 -24.69 -46.82
N LEU A 157 33.07 -24.89 -46.99
CA LEU A 157 32.54 -25.82 -48.00
C LEU A 157 32.73 -25.35 -49.46
N TYR A 158 32.83 -24.05 -49.67
CA TYR A 158 33.12 -23.45 -50.98
C TYR A 158 34.59 -23.59 -51.41
N PHE A 159 35.52 -23.61 -50.45
CA PHE A 159 36.97 -23.71 -50.70
C PHE A 159 37.53 -25.14 -50.58
N LEU A 160 36.70 -26.12 -50.17
CA LEU A 160 37.03 -27.54 -50.12
C LEU A 160 36.52 -28.26 -51.38
#